data_4a9d7744e6d4963b35306086a30b61d3
#
_entry.id   4a9d7744e6d4963b35306086a30b61d3
#
_cell.length_a   1.000
_cell.length_b   1.000
_cell.length_c   1.000
_cell.angle_alpha   90.00
_cell.angle_beta   90.00
_cell.angle_gamma   90.00
#
_symmetry.space_group_name_H-M   'P 1'
#
loop_
_entity.id
_entity.type
_entity.pdbx_description
1 polymer ?
#
loop_
_entity_poly.entity_id
_entity_poly.type
_entity_poly.pdbx_seq_one_letter_code
_entity_poly.pdbx_strand_id
1 'polypeptide(L)'
;MNFVPYNRRAAVAYAHRWAYDRNPRFYNYENLGGDCTNFASQCLYAGTGTMNFTPTFGWYYKTANDKSPSWTGVPYFYNFLTDKDIRIGPFAIESDILSVLPGDFVQLELTGDDTFDHTPIIVERGEVPSLDNVLVAAHSQDADYRPLSSYPFTRIRYLHVLGAWRLPSRPEPFWPF
;
A
#
# COMPACT_ATOMS: atom_id res chain seq x y z
N MET A 1 20.97 7.80 -8.63
CA MET A 1 19.90 7.23 -7.80
C MET A 1 20.20 5.78 -7.52
N ASN A 2 19.89 5.32 -6.31
CA ASN A 2 20.08 3.93 -5.92
C ASN A 2 18.75 3.21 -5.95
N PHE A 3 18.71 2.04 -6.60
CA PHE A 3 17.56 1.16 -6.54
C PHE A 3 17.52 0.42 -5.18
N VAL A 4 16.35 0.41 -4.57
CA VAL A 4 16.06 -0.32 -3.33
C VAL A 4 15.09 -1.45 -3.68
N PRO A 5 15.52 -2.73 -3.60
CA PRO A 5 14.60 -3.85 -3.78
C PRO A 5 13.48 -3.82 -2.75
N TYR A 6 12.27 -4.16 -3.17
CA TYR A 6 11.14 -4.24 -2.25
C TYR A 6 11.26 -5.45 -1.32
N ASN A 7 11.35 -5.19 -0.02
CA ASN A 7 11.34 -6.23 1.00
C ASN A 7 9.92 -6.66 1.32
N ARG A 8 9.39 -7.61 0.55
CA ARG A 8 8.02 -8.15 0.67
C ARG A 8 7.76 -8.76 2.04
N ARG A 9 8.76 -9.46 2.62
CA ARG A 9 8.63 -10.03 3.97
C ARG A 9 8.42 -8.97 5.03
N ALA A 10 9.13 -7.86 4.96
CA ALA A 10 8.96 -6.76 5.90
C ALA A 10 7.57 -6.11 5.76
N ALA A 11 7.09 -5.91 4.54
CA ALA A 11 5.77 -5.36 4.29
C ALA A 11 4.66 -6.26 4.82
N VAL A 12 4.73 -7.57 4.55
CA VAL A 12 3.75 -8.56 5.03
C VAL A 12 3.82 -8.72 6.55
N ALA A 13 5.02 -8.77 7.13
CA ALA A 13 5.18 -8.83 8.60
C ALA A 13 4.59 -7.60 9.28
N TYR A 14 4.76 -6.41 8.69
CA TYR A 14 4.11 -5.19 9.16
C TYR A 14 2.58 -5.30 9.09
N ALA A 15 2.06 -5.81 7.98
CA ALA A 15 0.62 -6.00 7.81
C ALA A 15 0.04 -6.90 8.90
N HIS A 16 0.61 -8.08 9.12
CA HIS A 16 0.17 -8.99 10.19
C HIS A 16 0.27 -8.37 11.60
N ARG A 17 1.34 -7.61 11.84
CA ARG A 17 1.54 -6.97 13.16
C ARG A 17 0.45 -5.95 13.48
N TRP A 18 -0.05 -5.23 12.48
CA TRP A 18 -0.91 -4.06 12.67
C TRP A 18 -2.32 -4.20 12.06
N ALA A 19 -2.67 -5.36 11.49
CA ALA A 19 -3.97 -5.57 10.83
C ALA A 19 -5.18 -5.27 11.74
N TYR A 20 -5.06 -5.60 13.03
CA TYR A 20 -6.13 -5.40 14.03
C TYR A 20 -5.78 -4.35 15.08
N ASP A 21 -4.69 -3.61 14.89
CA ASP A 21 -4.21 -2.59 15.81
C ASP A 21 -3.70 -1.37 15.02
N ARG A 22 -3.36 -0.29 15.71
CA ARG A 22 -2.86 0.95 15.11
C ARG A 22 -1.46 1.24 15.60
N ASN A 23 -0.50 1.40 14.66
CA ASN A 23 0.83 1.86 15.01
C ASN A 23 0.75 3.32 15.50
N PRO A 24 1.13 3.62 16.76
CA PRO A 24 0.96 4.94 17.36
C PRO A 24 1.80 6.05 16.69
N ARG A 25 2.71 5.69 15.79
CA ARG A 25 3.49 6.66 14.99
C ARG A 25 2.69 7.31 13.89
N PHE A 26 1.57 6.70 13.49
CA PHE A 26 0.71 7.18 12.42
C PHE A 26 -0.66 7.52 12.98
N TYR A 27 -1.24 8.61 12.47
CA TYR A 27 -2.60 8.97 12.85
C TYR A 27 -3.59 7.93 12.32
N ASN A 28 -4.60 7.59 13.11
CA ASN A 28 -5.69 6.72 12.69
C ASN A 28 -6.77 7.54 11.98
N TYR A 29 -6.91 7.33 10.67
CA TYR A 29 -7.88 8.06 9.83
C TYR A 29 -9.24 7.37 9.73
N GLU A 30 -9.53 6.33 10.52
CA GLU A 30 -10.76 5.54 10.42
C GLU A 30 -12.02 6.40 10.40
N ASN A 31 -12.06 7.43 11.21
CA ASN A 31 -13.20 8.36 11.32
C ASN A 31 -13.05 9.61 10.41
N LEU A 32 -12.05 9.65 9.55
CA LEU A 32 -11.73 10.78 8.66
C LEU A 32 -11.55 10.31 7.21
N GLY A 33 -12.51 9.57 6.67
CA GLY A 33 -12.48 9.10 5.30
C GLY A 33 -11.89 7.70 5.12
N GLY A 34 -11.53 7.01 6.21
CA GLY A 34 -11.00 5.65 6.21
C GLY A 34 -9.47 5.57 6.33
N ASP A 35 -9.00 4.43 6.83
CA ASP A 35 -7.60 4.19 7.17
C ASP A 35 -6.91 3.18 6.24
N CYS A 36 -7.60 2.67 5.22
CA CYS A 36 -7.09 1.58 4.38
C CYS A 36 -5.80 1.95 3.63
N THR A 37 -5.75 3.11 2.99
CA THR A 37 -4.57 3.55 2.22
C THR A 37 -3.45 4.04 3.14
N ASN A 38 -3.77 4.63 4.30
CA ASN A 38 -2.78 4.94 5.33
C ASN A 38 -2.07 3.66 5.81
N PHE A 39 -2.82 2.59 6.05
CA PHE A 39 -2.25 1.29 6.42
C PHE A 39 -1.44 0.68 5.27
N ALA A 40 -1.96 0.67 4.05
CA ALA A 40 -1.23 0.20 2.87
C ALA A 40 0.10 0.96 2.68
N SER A 41 0.09 2.28 2.86
CA SER A 41 1.30 3.11 2.80
C SER A 41 2.31 2.75 3.89
N GLN A 42 1.88 2.45 5.10
CA GLN A 42 2.76 1.99 6.17
C GLN A 42 3.41 0.65 5.83
N CYS A 43 2.64 -0.31 5.28
CA CYS A 43 3.17 -1.60 4.83
C CYS A 43 4.21 -1.42 3.70
N LEU A 44 3.90 -0.57 2.72
CA LEU A 44 4.82 -0.26 1.62
C LEU A 44 6.10 0.40 2.12
N TYR A 45 5.99 1.33 3.08
CA TYR A 45 7.15 1.96 3.70
C TYR A 45 8.00 0.97 4.49
N ALA A 46 7.38 0.03 5.21
CA ALA A 46 8.09 -1.05 5.88
C ALA A 46 8.95 -1.88 4.92
N GLY A 47 8.46 -2.08 3.69
CA GLY A 47 9.18 -2.84 2.66
C GLY A 47 10.21 -2.06 1.85
N THR A 48 10.10 -0.72 1.79
CA THR A 48 10.98 0.11 0.95
C THR A 48 11.90 1.04 1.74
N GLY A 49 11.48 1.47 2.93
CA GLY A 49 12.21 2.45 3.76
C GLY A 49 12.44 3.79 3.07
N THR A 50 11.63 4.13 2.06
CA THR A 50 11.86 5.31 1.22
C THR A 50 10.54 6.05 0.98
N MET A 51 10.56 7.35 1.21
CA MET A 51 9.47 8.29 0.92
C MET A 51 9.88 9.29 -0.15
N ASN A 52 8.91 9.88 -0.83
CA ASN A 52 9.10 11.03 -1.71
C ASN A 52 8.47 12.27 -1.07
N PHE A 53 9.30 13.20 -0.60
CA PHE A 53 8.88 14.41 0.11
C PHE A 53 8.51 15.58 -0.81
N THR A 54 8.29 15.34 -2.10
CA THR A 54 7.77 16.39 -2.99
C THR A 54 6.40 16.84 -2.50
N PRO A 55 6.20 18.13 -2.19
CA PRO A 55 4.92 18.62 -1.72
C PRO A 55 3.78 18.28 -2.69
N THR A 56 2.63 17.85 -2.18
CA THR A 56 1.42 17.47 -2.90
C THR A 56 1.56 16.23 -3.78
N PHE A 57 2.60 16.16 -4.62
CA PHE A 57 2.79 15.10 -5.63
C PHE A 57 3.70 13.95 -5.17
N GLY A 58 4.32 14.07 -4.00
CA GLY A 58 5.12 12.99 -3.42
C GLY A 58 4.28 11.92 -2.75
N TRP A 59 4.97 11.03 -2.04
CA TRP A 59 4.36 10.01 -1.20
C TRP A 59 5.13 9.98 0.12
N TYR A 60 4.55 10.58 1.15
CA TYR A 60 5.19 10.74 2.46
C TYR A 60 4.19 10.99 3.59
N TYR A 61 4.66 10.72 4.80
CA TYR A 61 4.00 11.05 6.06
C TYR A 61 5.04 11.62 7.05
N LYS A 62 4.78 12.78 7.60
CA LYS A 62 5.55 13.37 8.71
C LYS A 62 4.69 13.47 9.96
N THR A 63 3.49 14.01 9.82
CA THR A 63 2.48 14.13 10.88
C THR A 63 1.09 13.96 10.30
N ALA A 64 0.08 13.89 11.18
CA ALA A 64 -1.33 13.82 10.74
C ALA A 64 -1.73 14.93 9.76
N ASN A 65 -1.13 16.12 9.90
CA ASN A 65 -1.43 17.31 9.09
C ASN A 65 -0.35 17.59 8.01
N ASP A 66 0.78 16.91 8.05
CA ASP A 66 1.85 17.03 7.04
C ASP A 66 2.13 15.66 6.41
N LYS A 67 1.34 15.34 5.42
CA LYS A 67 1.43 14.15 4.59
C LYS A 67 0.97 14.45 3.17
N SER A 68 1.39 13.64 2.22
CA SER A 68 0.89 13.77 0.85
C SER A 68 -0.51 13.14 0.69
N PRO A 69 -1.33 13.61 -0.27
CA PRO A 69 -2.59 12.96 -0.62
C PRO A 69 -2.45 11.48 -0.96
N SER A 70 -1.34 11.11 -1.60
CA SER A 70 -1.03 9.72 -1.99
C SER A 70 -0.79 8.78 -0.81
N TRP A 71 -0.47 9.30 0.38
CA TRP A 71 -0.31 8.49 1.59
C TRP A 71 -1.64 7.93 2.12
N THR A 72 -2.74 8.67 1.95
CA THR A 72 -4.05 8.31 2.53
C THR A 72 -5.18 8.15 1.53
N GLY A 73 -4.99 8.53 0.27
CA GLY A 73 -6.05 8.53 -0.74
C GLY A 73 -5.88 7.44 -1.79
N VAL A 74 -6.90 6.60 -1.96
CA VAL A 74 -6.90 5.44 -2.87
C VAL A 74 -6.46 5.80 -4.30
N PRO A 75 -7.06 6.79 -4.99
CA PRO A 75 -6.66 7.11 -6.35
C PRO A 75 -5.26 7.74 -6.42
N TYR A 76 -4.89 8.53 -5.41
CA TYR A 76 -3.58 9.19 -5.37
C TYR A 76 -2.44 8.22 -5.10
N PHE A 77 -2.67 7.18 -4.29
CA PHE A 77 -1.73 6.08 -4.07
C PHE A 77 -1.44 5.35 -5.39
N TYR A 78 -2.49 5.00 -6.14
CA TYR A 78 -2.33 4.39 -7.46
C TYR A 78 -1.56 5.30 -8.41
N ASN A 79 -1.99 6.56 -8.55
CA ASN A 79 -1.36 7.50 -9.47
C ASN A 79 0.12 7.68 -9.16
N PHE A 80 0.48 7.81 -7.88
CA PHE A 80 1.88 7.93 -7.48
C PHE A 80 2.69 6.69 -7.85
N LEU A 81 2.21 5.50 -7.53
CA LEU A 81 2.97 4.26 -7.74
C LEU A 81 3.14 3.88 -9.21
N THR A 82 2.19 4.26 -10.06
CA THR A 82 2.21 3.90 -11.49
C THR A 82 2.72 5.03 -12.39
N ASP A 83 3.07 6.18 -11.83
CA ASP A 83 3.63 7.30 -12.58
C ASP A 83 5.04 6.95 -13.05
N LYS A 84 5.21 6.92 -14.37
CA LYS A 84 6.48 6.59 -15.04
C LYS A 84 7.54 7.69 -14.92
N ASP A 85 7.12 8.90 -14.59
CA ASP A 85 8.01 10.08 -14.45
C ASP A 85 8.51 10.26 -13.01
N ILE A 86 7.95 9.55 -12.04
CA ILE A 86 8.42 9.57 -10.66
C ILE A 86 9.77 8.86 -10.55
N ARG A 87 10.75 9.58 -10.01
CA ARG A 87 12.15 9.13 -9.93
C ARG A 87 12.63 8.85 -8.51
N ILE A 88 11.85 9.19 -7.49
CA ILE A 88 12.17 8.97 -6.06
C ILE A 88 10.95 8.37 -5.39
N GLY A 89 11.18 7.36 -4.54
CA GLY A 89 10.13 6.66 -3.82
C GLY A 89 9.78 5.31 -4.43
N PRO A 90 8.78 4.64 -3.87
CA PRO A 90 8.31 3.35 -4.36
C PRO A 90 7.58 3.49 -5.70
N PHE A 91 7.61 2.41 -6.48
CA PHE A 91 6.89 2.34 -7.75
C PHE A 91 6.37 0.94 -8.00
N ALA A 92 5.28 0.88 -8.75
CA ALA A 92 4.59 -0.35 -9.10
C ALA A 92 4.13 -0.31 -10.56
N ILE A 93 3.75 -1.45 -11.07
CA ILE A 93 3.05 -1.60 -12.35
C ILE A 93 1.67 -2.20 -12.10
N GLU A 94 0.71 -1.86 -12.94
CA GLU A 94 -0.56 -2.58 -12.97
C GLU A 94 -0.32 -4.02 -13.44
N SER A 95 -1.02 -4.96 -12.83
CA SER A 95 -0.80 -6.39 -12.98
C SER A 95 -2.14 -7.13 -13.03
N ASP A 96 -2.10 -8.45 -13.01
CA ASP A 96 -3.24 -9.35 -12.95
C ASP A 96 -3.13 -10.31 -11.76
N ILE A 97 -4.22 -11.03 -11.48
CA ILE A 97 -4.29 -11.94 -10.33
C ILE A 97 -3.25 -13.07 -10.40
N LEU A 98 -2.86 -13.52 -11.61
CA LEU A 98 -1.92 -14.62 -11.76
C LEU A 98 -0.48 -14.21 -11.44
N SER A 99 -0.20 -12.91 -11.54
CA SER A 99 1.15 -12.32 -11.38
C SER A 99 1.41 -11.73 -10.00
N VAL A 100 0.38 -11.63 -9.14
CA VAL A 100 0.53 -11.01 -7.82
C VAL A 100 1.39 -11.85 -6.88
N LEU A 101 2.08 -11.17 -5.97
CA LEU A 101 2.89 -11.76 -4.90
C LEU A 101 2.50 -11.16 -3.54
N PRO A 102 2.74 -11.86 -2.42
CA PRO A 102 2.62 -11.25 -1.10
C PRO A 102 3.43 -9.95 -1.03
N GLY A 103 2.82 -8.91 -0.45
CA GLY A 103 3.35 -7.55 -0.42
C GLY A 103 2.84 -6.66 -1.56
N ASP A 104 2.19 -7.19 -2.58
CA ASP A 104 1.48 -6.40 -3.60
C ASP A 104 0.17 -5.84 -3.04
N PHE A 105 -0.39 -4.87 -3.74
CA PHE A 105 -1.65 -4.25 -3.35
C PHE A 105 -2.75 -4.56 -4.35
N VAL A 106 -3.98 -4.56 -3.86
CA VAL A 106 -5.16 -4.50 -4.70
C VAL A 106 -5.91 -3.22 -4.40
N GLN A 107 -6.65 -2.72 -5.39
CA GLN A 107 -7.64 -1.70 -5.15
C GLN A 107 -9.01 -2.19 -5.61
N LEU A 108 -9.99 -1.97 -4.76
CA LEU A 108 -11.35 -2.42 -4.93
C LEU A 108 -12.29 -1.23 -5.06
N GLU A 109 -13.29 -1.37 -5.90
CA GLU A 109 -14.45 -0.50 -5.93
C GLU A 109 -15.60 -1.21 -5.21
N LEU A 110 -16.01 -0.69 -4.06
CA LEU A 110 -17.01 -1.30 -3.19
C LEU A 110 -18.36 -0.55 -3.22
N THR A 111 -18.36 0.72 -3.60
CA THR A 111 -19.53 1.61 -3.51
C THR A 111 -20.38 1.65 -4.77
N GLY A 112 -19.87 1.19 -5.91
CA GLY A 112 -20.58 1.19 -7.19
C GLY A 112 -20.70 2.58 -7.84
N ASP A 113 -19.82 3.51 -7.45
CA ASP A 113 -19.79 4.89 -7.97
C ASP A 113 -18.71 5.13 -9.04
N ASP A 114 -18.15 4.05 -9.58
CA ASP A 114 -17.07 4.03 -10.59
C ASP A 114 -15.72 4.55 -10.06
N THR A 115 -15.54 4.61 -8.73
CA THR A 115 -14.28 4.98 -8.10
C THR A 115 -13.70 3.84 -7.24
N PHE A 116 -12.36 3.67 -7.26
CA PHE A 116 -11.69 2.76 -6.33
C PHE A 116 -11.63 3.41 -4.95
N ASP A 117 -12.09 2.71 -3.93
CA ASP A 117 -12.30 3.23 -2.57
C ASP A 117 -11.63 2.40 -1.47
N HIS A 118 -10.96 1.29 -1.79
CA HIS A 118 -10.30 0.43 -0.82
C HIS A 118 -8.94 -0.07 -1.32
N THR A 119 -7.93 -0.15 -0.42
CA THR A 119 -6.55 -0.56 -0.78
C THR A 119 -6.01 -1.62 0.18
N PRO A 120 -6.39 -2.90 0.06
CA PRO A 120 -5.79 -4.01 0.79
C PRO A 120 -4.37 -4.34 0.31
N ILE A 121 -3.55 -4.91 1.23
CA ILE A 121 -2.27 -5.55 0.90
C ILE A 121 -2.44 -7.07 0.83
N ILE A 122 -1.86 -7.69 -0.19
CA ILE A 122 -1.82 -9.15 -0.31
C ILE A 122 -0.81 -9.71 0.69
N VAL A 123 -1.24 -10.64 1.53
CA VAL A 123 -0.40 -11.28 2.54
C VAL A 123 -0.09 -12.73 2.21
N GLU A 124 -0.95 -13.40 1.46
CA GLU A 124 -0.77 -14.79 1.02
C GLU A 124 -1.46 -15.02 -0.33
N ARG A 125 -0.99 -16.01 -1.08
CA ARG A 125 -1.65 -16.51 -2.28
C ARG A 125 -1.46 -18.00 -2.45
N GLY A 126 -2.39 -18.66 -3.13
CA GLY A 126 -2.23 -20.05 -3.54
C GLY A 126 -1.19 -20.22 -4.66
N GLU A 127 -0.86 -21.47 -4.96
CA GLU A 127 0.06 -21.82 -6.06
C GLU A 127 -0.46 -21.31 -7.41
N VAL A 128 -1.74 -21.53 -7.69
CA VAL A 128 -2.48 -20.87 -8.77
C VAL A 128 -3.40 -19.84 -8.14
N PRO A 129 -3.07 -18.54 -8.22
CA PRO A 129 -3.85 -17.50 -7.58
C PRO A 129 -5.28 -17.41 -8.10
N SER A 130 -6.22 -17.25 -7.18
CA SER A 130 -7.64 -17.02 -7.45
C SER A 130 -8.21 -16.07 -6.39
N LEU A 131 -9.42 -15.58 -6.60
CA LEU A 131 -10.08 -14.71 -5.61
C LEU A 131 -10.28 -15.41 -4.25
N ASP A 132 -10.38 -16.73 -4.22
CA ASP A 132 -10.58 -17.50 -2.99
C ASP A 132 -9.30 -17.74 -2.19
N ASN A 133 -8.14 -17.73 -2.83
CA ASN A 133 -6.86 -18.06 -2.21
C ASN A 133 -5.84 -16.92 -2.23
N VAL A 134 -6.18 -15.77 -2.77
CA VAL A 134 -5.44 -14.52 -2.56
C VAL A 134 -6.02 -13.87 -1.32
N LEU A 135 -5.21 -13.84 -0.25
CA LEU A 135 -5.61 -13.38 1.07
C LEU A 135 -4.98 -12.02 1.35
N VAL A 136 -5.76 -11.13 1.95
CA VAL A 136 -5.34 -9.75 2.18
C VAL A 136 -5.47 -9.34 3.64
N ALA A 137 -4.71 -8.30 4.01
CA ALA A 137 -4.88 -7.52 5.22
C ALA A 137 -5.29 -6.09 4.87
N ALA A 138 -6.10 -5.46 5.73
CA ALA A 138 -6.58 -4.10 5.51
C ALA A 138 -7.06 -3.46 6.82
N HIS A 139 -7.01 -2.13 6.87
CA HIS A 139 -7.82 -1.31 7.77
C HIS A 139 -9.11 -0.86 7.06
N SER A 140 -10.00 -0.23 7.79
CA SER A 140 -11.38 0.07 7.39
C SER A 140 -12.15 -1.23 7.10
N GLN A 141 -12.72 -1.82 8.15
CA GLN A 141 -13.10 -3.22 8.29
C GLN A 141 -11.86 -4.10 8.45
N ASP A 142 -11.20 -3.95 9.59
CA ASP A 142 -9.93 -4.61 9.90
C ASP A 142 -9.96 -6.10 9.56
N ALA A 143 -8.97 -6.53 8.80
CA ALA A 143 -8.86 -7.89 8.33
C ALA A 143 -7.40 -8.32 8.21
N ASP A 144 -7.16 -9.61 8.45
CA ASP A 144 -5.94 -10.32 8.12
C ASP A 144 -6.31 -11.71 7.57
N TYR A 145 -5.59 -12.18 6.55
CA TYR A 145 -5.90 -13.41 5.83
C TYR A 145 -7.32 -13.47 5.26
N ARG A 146 -7.91 -12.33 4.92
CA ARG A 146 -9.25 -12.28 4.35
C ARG A 146 -9.21 -12.60 2.85
N PRO A 147 -10.00 -13.58 2.35
CA PRO A 147 -10.07 -13.87 0.92
C PRO A 147 -10.63 -12.70 0.12
N LEU A 148 -10.07 -12.43 -1.06
CA LEU A 148 -10.57 -11.40 -1.97
C LEU A 148 -12.03 -11.65 -2.38
N SER A 149 -12.42 -12.92 -2.56
CA SER A 149 -13.79 -13.32 -2.91
C SER A 149 -14.85 -12.90 -1.90
N SER A 150 -14.45 -12.59 -0.65
CA SER A 150 -15.37 -12.15 0.40
C SER A 150 -15.75 -10.67 0.33
N TYR A 151 -15.10 -9.88 -0.54
CA TYR A 151 -15.43 -8.48 -0.74
C TYR A 151 -16.48 -8.31 -1.84
N PRO A 152 -17.52 -7.49 -1.63
CA PRO A 152 -18.56 -7.25 -2.65
C PRO A 152 -18.12 -6.16 -3.65
N PHE A 153 -16.96 -6.34 -4.27
CA PHE A 153 -16.46 -5.36 -5.24
C PHE A 153 -17.12 -5.50 -6.61
N THR A 154 -17.22 -4.41 -7.32
CA THR A 154 -17.65 -4.33 -8.72
C THR A 154 -16.47 -4.31 -9.68
N ARG A 155 -15.35 -3.72 -9.24
CA ARG A 155 -14.09 -3.66 -10.00
C ARG A 155 -12.91 -3.92 -9.08
N ILE A 156 -11.85 -4.50 -9.65
CA ILE A 156 -10.58 -4.77 -8.98
C ILE A 156 -9.42 -4.43 -9.90
N ARG A 157 -8.34 -3.90 -9.35
CA ARG A 157 -7.05 -3.76 -10.02
C ARG A 157 -5.91 -4.17 -9.08
N TYR A 158 -4.80 -4.59 -9.67
CA TYR A 158 -3.66 -5.14 -8.95
C TYR A 158 -2.44 -4.27 -9.19
N LEU A 159 -1.67 -3.99 -8.14
CA LEU A 159 -0.45 -3.20 -8.16
C LEU A 159 0.73 -4.09 -7.76
N HIS A 160 1.56 -4.44 -8.72
CA HIS A 160 2.78 -5.20 -8.48
C HIS A 160 3.94 -4.26 -8.14
N VAL A 161 4.40 -4.27 -6.89
CA VAL A 161 5.47 -3.41 -6.40
C VAL A 161 6.82 -3.93 -6.86
N LEU A 162 7.58 -3.08 -7.54
CA LEU A 162 8.90 -3.43 -8.09
C LEU A 162 10.04 -3.04 -7.16
N GLY A 163 9.93 -1.94 -6.43
CA GLY A 163 10.97 -1.43 -5.56
C GLY A 163 10.81 0.06 -5.32
N ALA A 164 11.90 0.70 -4.94
CA ALA A 164 11.94 2.16 -4.79
C ALA A 164 13.26 2.74 -5.33
N TRP A 165 13.23 4.00 -5.72
CA TRP A 165 14.43 4.78 -6.04
C TRP A 165 14.74 5.76 -4.92
N ARG A 166 16.00 5.86 -4.50
CA ARG A 166 16.48 6.72 -3.43
C ARG A 166 17.66 7.57 -3.89
N LEU A 167 17.74 8.81 -3.39
CA LEU A 167 18.92 9.64 -3.57
C LEU A 167 20.13 9.07 -2.82
N PRO A 168 21.35 9.10 -3.40
CA PRO A 168 22.53 8.50 -2.80
C PRO A 168 22.96 9.10 -1.44
N SER A 169 22.59 10.37 -1.17
CA SER A 169 23.16 11.19 -0.10
C SER A 169 22.25 11.49 1.09
N ARG A 170 21.06 10.90 1.17
CA ARG A 170 20.18 11.04 2.33
C ARG A 170 19.92 9.68 2.94
N PRO A 171 20.46 9.38 4.14
CA PRO A 171 19.88 8.31 4.94
C PRO A 171 18.43 8.72 5.23
N GLU A 172 17.47 7.94 4.74
CA GLU A 172 16.10 8.08 5.19
C GLU A 172 16.08 7.91 6.71
N PRO A 173 15.26 8.68 7.44
CA PRO A 173 15.14 8.45 8.85
C PRO A 173 14.70 7.00 9.07
N PHE A 174 15.59 6.23 9.67
CA PHE A 174 15.30 4.85 10.05
C PHE A 174 14.22 4.87 11.13
N TRP A 175 13.03 4.48 10.77
CA TRP A 175 11.95 4.23 11.71
C TRP A 175 11.99 2.74 12.07
N PRO A 176 12.44 2.36 13.26
CA PRO A 176 12.30 0.98 13.70
C PRO A 176 10.81 0.63 13.81
N PHE A 177 10.42 -0.42 13.13
CA PHE A 177 9.06 -0.96 13.09
C PHE A 177 8.77 -1.84 14.30
#